data_723c6fcadd2ca562d086b135c6502839
#
_entry.id   723c6fcadd2ca562d086b135c6502839
#
_cell.length_a   1.000
_cell.length_b   1.000
_cell.length_c   1.000
_cell.angle_alpha   90.00
_cell.angle_beta   90.00
_cell.angle_gamma   90.00
#
_symmetry.space_group_name_H-M   'P 1'
#
loop_
_entity.id
_entity.type
_entity.pdbx_description
1 polymer ?
#
loop_
_entity_poly.entity_id
_entity_poly.type
_entity_poly.pdbx_seq_one_letter_code
_entity_poly.pdbx_strand_id
1 'polypeptide(L)'
;MKTYITLTIYLLYIVLLFNCKNEKQETVVYNKPNILFILSDDHTSQAWGIYGGILKDHVKNKNIKRLANEGVVLNNAFCTNSICSPSRASILTGQYSHINQVYTLREPLPDSHPNIAKTLGDNGYQTAVIGKWHLVKQPEGFQYFNVLPGQGRYWDPILKSKDNWKDGHDGSVGKVHKGFSTDVITDLTIQHLKQRDVSKPFFMMCNFKATHEPFEYPDRFKDLYNDIDIPEPQSLLDFGKGTGGRTFVGQKLENLEARWEEAYRRPNEFWTSYPGLPFEKEGLDSIGLRQKIYQKFVKDFMRCGATIDDNIGKLLDYLDEAGITDNTIVVYTADQGYFLGEHGFFDKRLIYEESLRMPFVIRYPKELKGGQRIDDIILNIDFAALLADYAGIEKPNYMQGESFRENLKGKPPKGWRKNMYYQYWLHEPKRPAHFGVRNDKYKLAYFYGKGLNKYGASKEDTPPTWEFYDLQKDPKELKNVINDTVHQSIIDTMKEEIKKLQSQYNVPSDVPHFE
;
A
#
# COMPACT_ATOMS: atom_id res chain seq x y z
N MET A 1 5.27 -34.54 81.06
CA MET A 1 5.93 -34.88 79.82
C MET A 1 5.00 -35.02 78.61
N LYS A 2 3.78 -35.54 78.73
CA LYS A 2 2.86 -35.66 77.55
C LYS A 2 2.26 -34.36 77.05
N THR A 3 2.11 -33.33 77.88
CA THR A 3 1.47 -32.06 77.51
C THR A 3 2.39 -31.14 76.67
N TYR A 4 3.71 -31.23 76.81
CA TYR A 4 4.67 -30.44 76.05
C TYR A 4 4.92 -30.99 74.63
N ILE A 5 4.74 -32.28 74.42
CA ILE A 5 4.93 -32.91 73.08
C ILE A 5 3.76 -32.55 72.18
N THR A 6 2.55 -32.39 72.67
CA THR A 6 1.35 -32.06 71.91
C THR A 6 1.39 -30.57 71.46
N LEU A 7 1.94 -29.67 72.27
CA LEU A 7 2.08 -28.22 71.90
C LEU A 7 3.17 -28.01 70.83
N THR A 8 4.25 -28.83 70.90
CA THR A 8 5.35 -28.72 69.90
C THR A 8 4.92 -29.24 68.52
N ILE A 9 4.06 -30.27 68.46
CA ILE A 9 3.52 -30.80 67.22
C ILE A 9 2.53 -29.78 66.56
N TYR A 10 1.69 -29.13 67.40
CA TYR A 10 0.78 -28.09 66.90
C TYR A 10 1.54 -26.83 66.36
N LEU A 11 2.64 -26.40 67.00
CA LEU A 11 3.48 -25.32 66.51
C LEU A 11 4.23 -25.70 65.19
N LEU A 12 4.66 -26.95 65.04
CA LEU A 12 5.26 -27.42 63.79
C LEU A 12 4.23 -27.48 62.63
N TYR A 13 2.98 -27.82 62.91
CA TYR A 13 1.91 -27.86 61.90
C TYR A 13 1.48 -26.44 61.46
N ILE A 14 1.51 -25.46 62.37
CA ILE A 14 1.21 -24.05 62.04
C ILE A 14 2.35 -23.45 61.21
N VAL A 15 3.61 -23.81 61.43
CA VAL A 15 4.74 -23.32 60.62
C VAL A 15 4.75 -23.92 59.20
N LEU A 16 4.20 -25.16 59.02
CA LEU A 16 4.07 -25.78 57.70
C LEU A 16 2.94 -25.20 56.85
N LEU A 17 1.93 -24.57 57.48
CA LEU A 17 0.82 -23.93 56.72
C LEU A 17 1.13 -22.49 56.23
N PHE A 18 2.20 -21.87 56.74
CA PHE A 18 2.60 -20.52 56.30
C PHE A 18 3.67 -20.50 55.21
N ASN A 19 4.10 -21.66 54.71
CA ASN A 19 5.08 -21.74 53.61
C ASN A 19 4.40 -22.00 52.27
N CYS A 20 3.16 -21.53 52.06
CA CYS A 20 2.65 -21.24 50.71
C CYS A 20 3.46 -20.04 50.19
N LYS A 21 4.58 -20.31 49.50
CA LYS A 21 5.14 -19.36 48.61
C LYS A 21 4.01 -18.88 47.70
N ASN A 22 3.61 -17.63 47.90
CA ASN A 22 3.03 -16.87 46.79
C ASN A 22 4.05 -16.95 45.66
N GLU A 23 3.92 -17.93 44.76
CA GLU A 23 4.41 -17.77 43.40
C GLU A 23 3.67 -16.52 42.89
N LYS A 24 4.36 -15.38 42.97
CA LYS A 24 4.03 -14.29 42.09
C LYS A 24 4.02 -14.95 40.71
N GLN A 25 2.85 -15.19 40.16
CA GLN A 25 2.70 -15.28 38.73
C GLN A 25 3.41 -14.01 38.23
N GLU A 26 4.64 -14.17 37.79
CA GLU A 26 5.23 -13.21 36.87
C GLU A 26 4.23 -13.17 35.72
N THR A 27 3.34 -12.20 35.75
CA THR A 27 2.66 -11.77 34.56
C THR A 27 3.79 -11.41 33.63
N VAL A 28 4.07 -12.30 32.68
CA VAL A 28 4.89 -11.99 31.52
C VAL A 28 4.17 -10.82 30.90
N VAL A 29 4.61 -9.61 31.25
CA VAL A 29 4.18 -8.40 30.57
C VAL A 29 4.74 -8.59 29.16
N TYR A 30 3.92 -9.18 28.29
CA TYR A 30 4.18 -9.18 26.86
C TYR A 30 4.26 -7.71 26.49
N ASN A 31 5.48 -7.21 26.39
CA ASN A 31 5.72 -5.84 26.00
C ASN A 31 5.30 -5.73 24.52
N LYS A 32 4.05 -5.31 24.30
CA LYS A 32 3.46 -5.20 22.97
C LYS A 32 4.40 -4.39 22.10
N PRO A 33 4.69 -4.79 20.85
CA PRO A 33 5.60 -4.04 19.99
C PRO A 33 5.00 -2.68 19.62
N ASN A 34 5.85 -1.69 19.46
CA ASN A 34 5.49 -0.49 18.72
C ASN A 34 5.32 -0.84 17.23
N ILE A 35 4.49 -0.09 16.54
CA ILE A 35 4.23 -0.28 15.10
C ILE A 35 4.41 1.06 14.39
N LEU A 36 5.40 1.13 13.51
CA LEU A 36 5.59 2.22 12.56
C LEU A 36 5.25 1.71 11.15
N PHE A 37 4.12 2.17 10.62
CA PHE A 37 3.62 1.80 9.30
C PHE A 37 3.84 2.96 8.32
N ILE A 38 4.79 2.81 7.41
CA ILE A 38 5.17 3.82 6.41
C ILE A 38 4.46 3.46 5.11
N LEU A 39 3.58 4.35 4.63
CA LEU A 39 2.76 4.14 3.44
C LEU A 39 3.04 5.23 2.40
N SER A 40 3.58 4.84 1.25
CA SER A 40 3.74 5.73 0.10
C SER A 40 2.50 5.72 -0.80
N ASP A 41 2.33 6.78 -1.59
CA ASP A 41 1.26 6.90 -2.57
C ASP A 41 1.83 6.66 -3.98
N ASP A 42 1.30 5.68 -4.69
CA ASP A 42 1.71 5.33 -6.05
C ASP A 42 3.16 4.85 -6.21
N HIS A 43 3.89 4.49 -5.16
CA HIS A 43 5.26 4.02 -5.28
C HIS A 43 5.31 2.52 -5.54
N THR A 44 5.70 2.16 -6.75
CA THR A 44 5.68 0.77 -7.23
C THR A 44 6.92 -0.04 -6.85
N SER A 45 6.79 -1.37 -6.77
CA SER A 45 7.90 -2.27 -6.47
C SER A 45 9.06 -2.17 -7.47
N GLN A 46 8.78 -1.98 -8.78
CA GLN A 46 9.83 -1.84 -9.80
C GLN A 46 10.68 -0.58 -9.67
N ALA A 47 10.23 0.41 -8.89
CA ALA A 47 11.02 1.59 -8.55
C ALA A 47 11.91 1.40 -7.31
N TRP A 48 12.00 0.17 -6.78
CA TRP A 48 12.94 -0.19 -5.75
C TRP A 48 13.95 -1.24 -6.24
N GLY A 49 15.24 -0.91 -6.20
CA GLY A 49 16.29 -1.83 -6.65
C GLY A 49 16.32 -3.18 -5.92
N ILE A 50 15.72 -3.28 -4.73
CA ILE A 50 15.58 -4.53 -3.99
C ILE A 50 14.67 -5.55 -4.67
N TYR A 51 13.81 -5.12 -5.60
CA TYR A 51 12.97 -6.02 -6.40
C TYR A 51 13.56 -6.36 -7.76
N GLY A 52 14.74 -5.85 -8.09
CA GLY A 52 15.35 -6.02 -9.40
C GLY A 52 14.72 -5.11 -10.46
N GLY A 53 14.60 -5.63 -11.67
CA GLY A 53 14.04 -4.87 -12.81
C GLY A 53 15.04 -3.92 -13.47
N ILE A 54 14.56 -3.19 -14.49
CA ILE A 54 15.42 -2.33 -15.34
C ILE A 54 15.93 -1.09 -14.58
N LEU A 55 15.22 -0.65 -13.55
CA LEU A 55 15.58 0.54 -12.77
C LEU A 55 16.51 0.25 -11.58
N LYS A 56 16.84 -1.01 -11.29
CA LYS A 56 17.52 -1.43 -10.05
C LYS A 56 18.81 -0.70 -9.73
N ASP A 57 19.58 -0.36 -10.75
CA ASP A 57 20.91 0.27 -10.62
C ASP A 57 20.83 1.81 -10.72
N HIS A 58 19.66 2.36 -10.98
CA HIS A 58 19.45 3.79 -11.17
C HIS A 58 18.74 4.45 -9.99
N VAL A 59 17.91 3.72 -9.24
CA VAL A 59 17.10 4.28 -8.15
C VAL A 59 17.92 4.49 -6.88
N LYS A 60 17.64 5.57 -6.14
CA LYS A 60 18.13 5.73 -4.77
C LYS A 60 17.43 4.75 -3.85
N ASN A 61 18.20 3.89 -3.18
CA ASN A 61 17.65 2.78 -2.39
C ASN A 61 18.53 2.39 -1.20
N LYS A 62 19.30 3.32 -0.64
CA LYS A 62 20.21 3.07 0.48
C LYS A 62 19.44 2.60 1.72
N ASN A 63 18.40 3.34 2.08
CA ASN A 63 17.70 3.14 3.34
C ASN A 63 16.64 2.03 3.25
N ILE A 64 15.99 1.86 2.08
CA ILE A 64 15.14 0.69 1.87
C ILE A 64 15.96 -0.62 1.83
N LYS A 65 17.20 -0.59 1.31
CA LYS A 65 18.13 -1.73 1.40
C LYS A 65 18.50 -2.03 2.85
N ARG A 66 18.74 -1.01 3.67
CA ARG A 66 18.98 -1.18 5.11
C ARG A 66 17.78 -1.89 5.75
N LEU A 67 16.55 -1.38 5.53
CA LEU A 67 15.34 -1.99 6.05
C LEU A 67 15.16 -3.44 5.56
N ALA A 68 15.43 -3.73 4.28
CA ALA A 68 15.36 -5.07 3.70
C ALA A 68 16.42 -6.04 4.26
N ASN A 69 17.64 -5.56 4.47
CA ASN A 69 18.72 -6.37 5.05
C ASN A 69 18.46 -6.73 6.52
N GLU A 70 17.77 -5.87 7.24
CA GLU A 70 17.39 -6.05 8.65
C GLU A 70 16.00 -6.72 8.80
N GLY A 71 15.28 -6.93 7.69
CA GLY A 71 13.89 -7.40 7.66
C GLY A 71 13.60 -8.47 6.62
N VAL A 72 12.34 -8.59 6.28
CA VAL A 72 11.79 -9.53 5.29
C VAL A 72 11.15 -8.77 4.15
N VAL A 73 11.46 -9.14 2.91
CA VAL A 73 10.89 -8.58 1.68
C VAL A 73 9.83 -9.53 1.13
N LEU A 74 8.64 -9.01 0.84
CA LEU A 74 7.58 -9.76 0.16
C LEU A 74 7.69 -9.53 -1.34
N ASN A 75 7.88 -10.61 -2.10
CA ASN A 75 7.93 -10.54 -3.56
C ASN A 75 6.53 -10.45 -4.18
N ASN A 76 5.50 -10.93 -3.50
CA ASN A 76 4.13 -11.06 -3.99
C ASN A 76 3.11 -10.42 -3.04
N ALA A 77 3.29 -9.14 -2.73
CA ALA A 77 2.27 -8.34 -2.07
C ALA A 77 1.41 -7.62 -3.12
N PHE A 78 0.09 -7.74 -3.03
CA PHE A 78 -0.84 -7.23 -4.03
C PHE A 78 -1.99 -6.43 -3.41
N CYS A 79 -2.45 -5.39 -4.11
CA CYS A 79 -3.69 -4.70 -3.77
C CYS A 79 -4.91 -5.41 -4.39
N THR A 80 -6.04 -5.29 -3.73
CA THR A 80 -7.32 -5.89 -4.15
C THR A 80 -8.18 -4.96 -5.01
N ASN A 81 -7.85 -3.66 -5.02
CA ASN A 81 -8.42 -2.63 -5.89
C ASN A 81 -7.35 -1.54 -6.07
N SER A 82 -6.76 -1.46 -7.26
CA SER A 82 -5.58 -0.65 -7.53
C SER A 82 -5.92 0.83 -7.75
N ILE A 83 -6.40 1.48 -6.69
CA ILE A 83 -6.65 2.92 -6.64
C ILE A 83 -6.63 3.41 -5.18
N CYS A 84 -6.12 4.61 -4.93
CA CYS A 84 -5.73 5.11 -3.60
C CYS A 84 -6.77 4.89 -2.48
N SER A 85 -7.96 5.53 -2.55
CA SER A 85 -8.94 5.46 -1.46
C SER A 85 -9.42 4.03 -1.18
N PRO A 86 -9.81 3.22 -2.18
CA PRO A 86 -10.17 1.82 -1.96
C PRO A 86 -9.06 0.99 -1.34
N SER A 87 -7.82 1.11 -1.84
CA SER A 87 -6.71 0.34 -1.30
C SER A 87 -6.38 0.76 0.14
N ARG A 88 -6.38 2.06 0.44
CA ARG A 88 -6.17 2.59 1.81
C ARG A 88 -7.26 2.11 2.76
N ALA A 89 -8.53 2.10 2.32
CA ALA A 89 -9.61 1.52 3.10
C ALA A 89 -9.39 0.02 3.35
N SER A 90 -8.96 -0.74 2.34
CA SER A 90 -8.66 -2.18 2.48
C SER A 90 -7.51 -2.44 3.45
N ILE A 91 -6.42 -1.66 3.39
CA ILE A 91 -5.30 -1.73 4.35
C ILE A 91 -5.78 -1.48 5.78
N LEU A 92 -6.64 -0.48 5.97
CA LEU A 92 -7.08 -0.07 7.30
C LEU A 92 -8.13 -1.01 7.89
N THR A 93 -9.02 -1.55 7.06
CA THR A 93 -10.16 -2.37 7.51
C THR A 93 -9.91 -3.89 7.44
N GLY A 94 -8.93 -4.33 6.67
CA GLY A 94 -8.75 -5.75 6.37
C GLY A 94 -9.87 -6.34 5.48
N GLN A 95 -10.53 -5.50 4.66
CA GLN A 95 -11.70 -5.88 3.88
C GLN A 95 -11.59 -5.45 2.40
N TYR A 96 -12.25 -6.21 1.53
CA TYR A 96 -12.49 -5.80 0.15
C TYR A 96 -13.40 -4.57 0.05
N SER A 97 -13.28 -3.83 -1.05
CA SER A 97 -14.06 -2.61 -1.30
C SER A 97 -15.57 -2.78 -1.18
N HIS A 98 -16.11 -3.93 -1.55
CA HIS A 98 -17.55 -4.21 -1.47
C HIS A 98 -18.06 -4.46 -0.04
N ILE A 99 -17.17 -4.72 0.91
CA ILE A 99 -17.50 -4.84 2.33
C ILE A 99 -17.26 -3.52 3.05
N ASN A 100 -16.09 -2.86 2.84
CA ASN A 100 -15.80 -1.57 3.47
C ASN A 100 -16.51 -0.37 2.82
N GLN A 101 -17.19 -0.58 1.68
CA GLN A 101 -18.00 0.38 0.94
C GLN A 101 -17.21 1.53 0.28
N VAL A 102 -15.89 1.42 0.20
CA VAL A 102 -15.04 2.38 -0.53
C VAL A 102 -14.66 1.76 -1.87
N TYR A 103 -15.48 2.04 -2.89
CA TYR A 103 -15.32 1.46 -4.23
C TYR A 103 -14.45 2.32 -5.14
N THR A 104 -14.53 3.66 -4.96
CA THR A 104 -13.92 4.67 -5.83
C THR A 104 -13.20 5.76 -5.02
N LEU A 105 -12.71 6.81 -5.67
CA LEU A 105 -11.89 7.85 -5.03
C LEU A 105 -12.66 8.81 -4.10
N ARG A 106 -13.98 8.86 -4.18
CA ARG A 106 -14.79 9.87 -3.48
C ARG A 106 -15.80 9.31 -2.49
N GLU A 107 -15.87 8.00 -2.36
CA GLU A 107 -16.69 7.37 -1.35
C GLU A 107 -15.97 7.43 0.00
N PRO A 108 -16.64 7.95 1.03
CA PRO A 108 -16.04 8.01 2.35
C PRO A 108 -15.99 6.64 3.01
N LEU A 109 -14.94 6.37 3.78
CA LEU A 109 -15.00 5.30 4.76
C LEU A 109 -15.99 5.73 5.87
N PRO A 110 -17.08 4.97 6.12
CA PRO A 110 -18.07 5.35 7.13
C PRO A 110 -17.47 5.47 8.53
N ASP A 111 -17.88 6.48 9.31
CA ASP A 111 -17.34 6.76 10.65
C ASP A 111 -17.52 5.57 11.61
N SER A 112 -18.63 4.82 11.49
CA SER A 112 -18.91 3.63 12.29
C SER A 112 -18.12 2.40 11.86
N HIS A 113 -17.43 2.44 10.71
CA HIS A 113 -16.78 1.26 10.15
C HIS A 113 -15.63 0.79 11.05
N PRO A 114 -15.54 -0.51 11.36
CA PRO A 114 -14.43 -1.04 12.14
C PRO A 114 -13.12 -0.97 11.36
N ASN A 115 -12.03 -0.70 12.07
CA ASN A 115 -10.71 -0.62 11.47
C ASN A 115 -9.61 -0.94 12.48
N ILE A 116 -8.40 -1.20 11.98
CA ILE A 116 -7.28 -1.61 12.83
C ILE A 116 -6.85 -0.54 13.84
N ALA A 117 -7.00 0.76 13.53
CA ALA A 117 -6.64 1.81 14.47
C ALA A 117 -7.58 1.82 15.69
N LYS A 118 -8.90 1.64 15.49
CA LYS A 118 -9.86 1.43 16.58
C LYS A 118 -9.50 0.20 17.39
N THR A 119 -9.27 -0.94 16.73
CA THR A 119 -8.91 -2.20 17.38
C THR A 119 -7.65 -2.06 18.23
N LEU A 120 -6.60 -1.44 17.72
CA LEU A 120 -5.36 -1.23 18.47
C LEU A 120 -5.54 -0.21 19.62
N GLY A 121 -6.27 0.88 19.39
CA GLY A 121 -6.59 1.88 20.40
C GLY A 121 -7.33 1.29 21.60
N ASP A 122 -8.36 0.47 21.34
CA ASP A 122 -9.13 -0.24 22.38
C ASP A 122 -8.27 -1.25 23.17
N ASN A 123 -7.13 -1.65 22.59
CA ASN A 123 -6.16 -2.55 23.22
C ASN A 123 -4.90 -1.86 23.76
N GLY A 124 -5.00 -0.56 24.03
CA GLY A 124 -4.01 0.21 24.78
C GLY A 124 -2.89 0.85 23.95
N TYR A 125 -2.97 0.81 22.62
CA TYR A 125 -2.03 1.55 21.76
C TYR A 125 -2.37 3.04 21.71
N GLN A 126 -1.34 3.86 21.65
CA GLN A 126 -1.46 5.26 21.20
C GLN A 126 -1.50 5.24 19.68
N THR A 127 -2.59 5.71 19.09
CA THR A 127 -2.81 5.62 17.64
C THR A 127 -2.67 7.00 17.00
N ALA A 128 -1.84 7.08 15.94
CA ALA A 128 -1.63 8.33 15.22
C ALA A 128 -1.49 8.11 13.70
N VAL A 129 -1.96 9.09 12.91
CA VAL A 129 -1.72 9.14 11.46
C VAL A 129 -1.28 10.54 11.04
N ILE A 130 -0.19 10.61 10.26
CA ILE A 130 0.35 11.86 9.74
C ILE A 130 0.58 11.72 8.23
N GLY A 131 0.13 12.72 7.45
CA GLY A 131 0.31 12.76 6.00
C GLY A 131 -0.95 12.42 5.20
N LYS A 132 -0.81 11.71 4.07
CA LYS A 132 -1.94 11.47 3.16
C LYS A 132 -2.95 10.50 3.78
N TRP A 133 -4.19 10.97 3.92
CA TRP A 133 -5.32 10.16 4.40
C TRP A 133 -6.22 9.66 3.27
N HIS A 134 -6.82 10.56 2.53
CA HIS A 134 -7.61 10.34 1.31
C HIS A 134 -8.85 9.42 1.47
N LEU A 135 -9.41 9.32 2.68
CA LEU A 135 -10.65 8.56 2.96
C LEU A 135 -11.86 9.46 3.28
N VAL A 136 -11.82 10.71 2.82
CA VAL A 136 -12.89 11.73 2.86
C VAL A 136 -13.28 12.16 4.28
N LYS A 137 -13.71 11.23 5.13
CA LYS A 137 -14.09 11.48 6.52
C LYS A 137 -12.87 11.64 7.44
N GLN A 138 -13.11 12.14 8.64
CA GLN A 138 -12.10 12.27 9.68
C GLN A 138 -11.43 10.92 9.97
N PRO A 139 -10.13 10.90 10.30
CA PRO A 139 -9.44 9.66 10.67
C PRO A 139 -9.96 9.04 11.97
N GLU A 140 -10.99 8.21 11.87
CA GLU A 140 -11.58 7.51 12.99
C GLU A 140 -10.68 6.38 13.53
N GLY A 141 -10.59 6.27 14.87
CA GLY A 141 -9.72 5.31 15.56
C GLY A 141 -8.32 5.85 15.85
N PHE A 142 -7.95 7.01 15.29
CA PHE A 142 -6.69 7.68 15.61
C PHE A 142 -6.90 8.76 16.69
N GLN A 143 -6.17 8.64 17.78
CA GLN A 143 -6.17 9.61 18.87
C GLN A 143 -5.54 10.94 18.46
N TYR A 144 -4.53 10.85 17.57
CA TYR A 144 -3.88 12.01 16.96
C TYR A 144 -3.85 11.87 15.45
N PHE A 145 -4.11 12.95 14.74
CA PHE A 145 -3.88 13.01 13.31
C PHE A 145 -3.50 14.42 12.84
N ASN A 146 -2.70 14.45 11.78
CA ASN A 146 -2.34 15.65 11.06
C ASN A 146 -2.20 15.29 9.57
N VAL A 147 -3.29 15.50 8.79
CA VAL A 147 -3.44 14.88 7.48
C VAL A 147 -3.65 15.87 6.35
N LEU A 148 -3.17 15.50 5.16
CA LEU A 148 -3.35 16.27 3.94
C LEU A 148 -4.82 16.25 3.50
N PRO A 149 -5.40 17.38 3.08
CA PRO A 149 -6.72 17.43 2.44
C PRO A 149 -6.65 16.80 1.03
N GLY A 150 -7.55 15.88 0.74
CA GLY A 150 -7.62 15.19 -0.56
C GLY A 150 -6.26 14.61 -0.98
N GLN A 151 -5.75 15.06 -2.13
CA GLN A 151 -4.45 14.65 -2.64
C GLN A 151 -3.26 15.39 -1.99
N GLY A 152 -3.51 16.51 -1.33
CA GLY A 152 -2.47 17.38 -0.78
C GLY A 152 -1.56 18.01 -1.84
N ARG A 153 -0.60 18.81 -1.42
CA ARG A 153 0.42 19.41 -2.28
C ARG A 153 1.82 19.07 -1.76
N TYR A 154 2.81 19.12 -2.63
CA TYR A 154 4.19 18.78 -2.27
C TYR A 154 4.89 19.88 -1.50
N TRP A 155 4.76 21.13 -1.94
CA TRP A 155 5.41 22.26 -1.32
C TRP A 155 4.48 22.96 -0.32
N ASP A 156 5.04 23.32 0.82
CA ASP A 156 4.33 24.01 1.90
C ASP A 156 2.97 23.34 2.21
N PRO A 157 2.95 22.01 2.52
CA PRO A 157 1.70 21.29 2.66
C PRO A 157 0.80 21.89 3.72
N ILE A 158 -0.51 21.89 3.43
CA ILE A 158 -1.54 22.19 4.42
C ILE A 158 -1.89 20.87 5.10
N LEU A 159 -1.87 20.85 6.43
CA LEU A 159 -2.27 19.69 7.21
C LEU A 159 -3.44 20.04 8.14
N LYS A 160 -4.38 19.10 8.24
CA LYS A 160 -5.58 19.19 9.07
C LYS A 160 -5.45 18.30 10.29
N SER A 161 -5.85 18.83 11.42
CA SER A 161 -5.98 18.13 12.69
C SER A 161 -7.44 18.06 13.13
N LYS A 162 -7.70 17.48 14.29
CA LYS A 162 -9.03 17.41 14.90
C LYS A 162 -9.62 18.81 15.12
N ASP A 163 -8.80 19.78 15.50
CA ASP A 163 -9.25 21.13 15.87
C ASP A 163 -9.71 21.98 14.69
N ASN A 164 -9.23 21.66 13.46
CA ASN A 164 -9.54 22.43 12.25
C ASN A 164 -10.21 21.58 11.15
N TRP A 165 -10.77 20.43 11.52
CA TRP A 165 -11.48 19.59 10.58
C TRP A 165 -12.84 20.17 10.19
N LYS A 166 -13.10 20.33 8.91
CA LYS A 166 -14.41 20.67 8.34
C LYS A 166 -14.82 19.64 7.30
N ASP A 167 -14.02 19.47 6.25
CA ASP A 167 -14.21 18.55 5.15
C ASP A 167 -12.86 17.95 4.73
N GLY A 168 -12.82 16.67 4.44
CA GLY A 168 -11.58 15.95 4.09
C GLY A 168 -10.89 16.45 2.84
N HIS A 169 -11.63 17.07 1.93
CA HIS A 169 -11.10 17.60 0.67
C HIS A 169 -10.87 19.12 0.69
N ASP A 170 -11.44 19.84 1.67
CA ASP A 170 -11.28 21.28 1.76
C ASP A 170 -9.84 21.66 2.14
N GLY A 171 -9.08 22.15 1.16
CA GLY A 171 -7.71 22.66 1.34
C GLY A 171 -7.63 24.10 1.84
N SER A 172 -8.77 24.80 2.03
CA SER A 172 -8.80 26.18 2.52
C SER A 172 -8.57 26.31 4.02
N VAL A 173 -8.70 25.20 4.76
CA VAL A 173 -8.50 25.15 6.22
C VAL A 173 -7.39 24.17 6.56
N GLY A 174 -6.69 24.45 7.64
CA GLY A 174 -5.55 23.66 8.09
C GLY A 174 -4.34 24.55 8.39
N LYS A 175 -3.26 23.93 8.84
CA LYS A 175 -2.00 24.61 9.11
C LYS A 175 -1.03 24.39 7.95
N VAL A 176 -0.49 25.49 7.42
CA VAL A 176 0.60 25.43 6.43
C VAL A 176 1.91 25.09 7.14
N HIS A 177 2.62 24.10 6.64
CA HIS A 177 3.95 23.71 7.08
C HIS A 177 4.96 23.99 5.99
N LYS A 178 6.00 24.76 6.28
CA LYS A 178 7.03 25.13 5.30
C LYS A 178 7.92 23.93 4.96
N GLY A 179 8.17 23.75 3.67
CA GLY A 179 9.07 22.71 3.14
C GLY A 179 8.39 21.70 2.25
N PHE A 180 9.12 20.65 1.92
CA PHE A 180 8.65 19.57 1.06
C PHE A 180 7.84 18.52 1.86
N SER A 181 6.70 18.09 1.35
CA SER A 181 5.71 17.32 2.11
C SER A 181 6.26 16.03 2.73
N THR A 182 7.14 15.29 2.03
CA THR A 182 7.72 14.05 2.56
C THR A 182 8.60 14.34 3.78
N ASP A 183 9.41 15.41 3.73
CA ASP A 183 10.24 15.84 4.86
C ASP A 183 9.37 16.32 6.02
N VAL A 184 8.38 17.18 5.74
CA VAL A 184 7.44 17.73 6.74
C VAL A 184 6.70 16.60 7.47
N ILE A 185 6.18 15.62 6.74
CA ILE A 185 5.45 14.48 7.31
C ILE A 185 6.38 13.66 8.23
N THR A 186 7.62 13.43 7.81
CA THR A 186 8.62 12.72 8.61
C THR A 186 8.96 13.48 9.89
N ASP A 187 9.24 14.77 9.79
CA ASP A 187 9.62 15.61 10.92
C ASP A 187 8.48 15.69 11.96
N LEU A 188 7.24 15.83 11.49
CA LEU A 188 6.06 15.80 12.37
C LEU A 188 5.83 14.41 12.99
N THR A 189 6.10 13.34 12.26
CA THR A 189 6.05 11.97 12.79
C THR A 189 7.06 11.77 13.92
N ILE A 190 8.31 12.16 13.70
CA ILE A 190 9.36 12.08 14.73
C ILE A 190 9.03 12.98 15.92
N GLN A 191 8.54 14.20 15.66
CA GLN A 191 8.13 15.12 16.71
C GLN A 191 7.03 14.50 17.59
N HIS A 192 6.00 13.91 16.99
CA HIS A 192 4.93 13.24 17.72
C HIS A 192 5.44 12.05 18.53
N LEU A 193 6.30 11.20 17.93
CA LEU A 193 6.89 10.06 18.63
C LEU A 193 7.77 10.47 19.81
N LYS A 194 8.46 11.62 19.75
CA LYS A 194 9.21 12.19 20.89
C LYS A 194 8.31 12.62 22.06
N GLN A 195 7.07 12.98 21.78
CA GLN A 195 6.09 13.45 22.76
C GLN A 195 5.16 12.34 23.29
N ARG A 196 5.30 11.10 22.80
CA ARG A 196 4.43 10.00 23.20
C ARG A 196 4.55 9.64 24.67
N ASP A 197 3.54 9.00 25.22
CA ASP A 197 3.62 8.32 26.51
C ASP A 197 4.46 7.04 26.35
N VAL A 198 5.68 7.04 26.88
CA VAL A 198 6.63 5.93 26.71
C VAL A 198 6.21 4.65 27.45
N SER A 199 5.22 4.72 28.33
CA SER A 199 4.66 3.57 29.05
C SER A 199 3.70 2.72 28.19
N LYS A 200 3.30 3.24 27.02
CA LYS A 200 2.34 2.58 26.12
C LYS A 200 2.97 2.30 24.76
N PRO A 201 2.59 1.21 24.09
CA PRO A 201 2.97 0.98 22.70
C PRO A 201 2.27 2.01 21.79
N PHE A 202 2.88 2.31 20.65
CA PHE A 202 2.26 3.15 19.63
C PHE A 202 1.96 2.39 18.33
N PHE A 203 0.90 2.84 17.64
CA PHE A 203 0.63 2.57 16.24
C PHE A 203 0.66 3.89 15.49
N MET A 204 1.71 4.09 14.69
CA MET A 204 1.93 5.28 13.90
C MET A 204 1.86 4.96 12.42
N MET A 205 0.92 5.56 11.69
CA MET A 205 0.90 5.59 10.23
C MET A 205 1.56 6.87 9.73
N CYS A 206 2.70 6.73 9.05
CA CYS A 206 3.42 7.80 8.36
C CYS A 206 3.13 7.69 6.86
N ASN A 207 2.24 8.52 6.35
CA ASN A 207 1.66 8.37 5.01
C ASN A 207 2.17 9.47 4.07
N PHE A 208 3.09 9.11 3.16
CA PHE A 208 3.63 10.05 2.18
C PHE A 208 2.65 10.30 1.02
N LYS A 209 2.70 11.53 0.47
CA LYS A 209 2.11 11.87 -0.83
C LYS A 209 2.97 11.35 -1.99
N ALA A 210 4.28 11.26 -1.81
CA ALA A 210 5.21 10.76 -2.80
C ALA A 210 4.93 9.25 -3.09
N THR A 211 4.92 8.82 -4.36
CA THR A 211 5.31 9.54 -5.58
C THR A 211 4.15 10.03 -6.45
N HIS A 212 2.97 10.21 -5.91
CA HIS A 212 1.78 10.58 -6.70
C HIS A 212 2.05 11.79 -7.62
N GLU A 213 1.43 11.80 -8.79
CA GLU A 213 1.41 12.95 -9.68
C GLU A 213 1.16 14.26 -8.90
N PRO A 214 1.88 15.36 -9.16
CA PRO A 214 2.75 15.68 -10.30
C PRO A 214 4.23 15.29 -10.20
N PHE A 215 4.65 14.37 -9.34
CA PHE A 215 6.03 13.87 -9.21
C PHE A 215 7.05 14.95 -8.86
N GLU A 216 6.67 15.94 -8.05
CA GLU A 216 7.57 17.00 -7.62
C GLU A 216 8.67 16.45 -6.70
N TYR A 217 9.78 17.16 -6.68
CA TYR A 217 10.94 16.80 -5.88
C TYR A 217 11.63 18.08 -5.35
N PRO A 218 12.34 17.99 -4.21
CA PRO A 218 13.08 19.13 -3.68
C PRO A 218 14.39 19.35 -4.45
N ASP A 219 14.91 20.58 -4.35
CA ASP A 219 16.10 21.03 -5.09
C ASP A 219 17.32 20.13 -4.91
N ARG A 220 17.46 19.48 -3.75
CA ARG A 220 18.57 18.53 -3.49
C ARG A 220 18.59 17.34 -4.46
N PHE A 221 17.52 17.09 -5.21
CA PHE A 221 17.43 16.00 -6.17
C PHE A 221 17.26 16.46 -7.63
N LYS A 222 17.26 17.78 -7.89
CA LYS A 222 17.01 18.33 -9.24
C LYS A 222 18.00 17.84 -10.29
N ASP A 223 19.24 17.62 -9.90
CA ASP A 223 20.32 17.22 -10.80
C ASP A 223 20.50 15.71 -10.95
N LEU A 224 19.74 14.90 -10.16
CA LEU A 224 19.74 13.45 -10.33
C LEU A 224 19.25 13.08 -11.73
N TYR A 225 19.97 12.16 -12.38
CA TYR A 225 19.62 11.59 -13.69
C TYR A 225 19.67 12.55 -14.88
N ASN A 226 20.26 13.76 -14.76
CA ASN A 226 20.40 14.69 -15.88
C ASN A 226 21.26 14.12 -16.99
N ASP A 227 22.37 13.47 -16.63
CA ASP A 227 23.42 13.03 -17.56
C ASP A 227 23.27 11.58 -18.01
N ILE A 228 22.13 10.94 -17.73
CA ILE A 228 21.89 9.56 -18.11
C ILE A 228 20.51 9.38 -18.73
N ASP A 229 20.41 8.42 -19.67
CA ASP A 229 19.12 7.92 -20.12
C ASP A 229 18.72 6.71 -19.27
N ILE A 230 17.48 6.72 -18.82
CA ILE A 230 16.90 5.63 -18.03
C ILE A 230 16.48 4.52 -19.01
N PRO A 231 16.80 3.24 -18.71
CA PRO A 231 16.40 2.12 -19.56
C PRO A 231 14.89 2.09 -19.80
N GLU A 232 14.49 1.83 -21.03
CA GLU A 232 13.11 1.77 -21.45
C GLU A 232 12.52 0.38 -21.22
N PRO A 233 11.27 0.24 -20.71
CA PRO A 233 10.59 -1.04 -20.67
C PRO A 233 10.35 -1.59 -22.09
N GLN A 234 10.46 -2.89 -22.26
CA GLN A 234 10.30 -3.57 -23.55
C GLN A 234 8.96 -3.21 -24.24
N SER A 235 7.91 -2.97 -23.44
CA SER A 235 6.57 -2.65 -23.93
C SER A 235 6.30 -1.15 -24.07
N LEU A 236 7.31 -0.28 -23.91
CA LEU A 236 7.13 1.18 -24.04
C LEU A 236 6.46 1.55 -25.37
N LEU A 237 6.85 0.89 -26.46
CA LEU A 237 6.39 1.14 -27.82
C LEU A 237 5.30 0.16 -28.29
N ASP A 238 4.65 -0.54 -27.37
CA ASP A 238 3.57 -1.49 -27.69
C ASP A 238 2.36 -0.81 -28.35
N PHE A 239 2.11 0.44 -28.05
CA PHE A 239 0.96 1.20 -28.55
C PHE A 239 -0.38 0.46 -28.37
N GLY A 240 -0.46 -0.43 -27.37
CA GLY A 240 -1.65 -1.17 -27.01
C GLY A 240 -1.94 -2.43 -27.82
N LYS A 241 -1.01 -2.91 -28.60
CA LYS A 241 -1.19 -4.12 -29.41
C LYS A 241 -1.38 -5.39 -28.56
N GLY A 242 -0.78 -5.44 -27.37
CA GLY A 242 -0.84 -6.59 -26.46
C GLY A 242 -2.10 -6.67 -25.59
N THR A 243 -2.76 -5.56 -25.33
CA THR A 243 -3.81 -5.43 -24.30
C THR A 243 -5.25 -5.47 -24.84
N GLY A 244 -5.50 -5.98 -26.02
CA GLY A 244 -6.85 -6.04 -26.60
C GLY A 244 -7.56 -4.68 -26.77
N GLY A 245 -6.86 -3.57 -26.62
CA GLY A 245 -7.39 -2.25 -26.93
C GLY A 245 -8.16 -1.53 -25.83
N ARG A 246 -8.09 -2.01 -24.57
CA ARG A 246 -9.00 -1.52 -23.51
C ARG A 246 -8.53 -0.33 -22.72
N THR A 247 -7.30 0.10 -22.92
CA THR A 247 -6.66 1.06 -22.03
C THR A 247 -6.15 2.30 -22.75
N PHE A 248 -6.79 2.62 -23.87
CA PHE A 248 -6.18 3.48 -24.86
C PHE A 248 -6.25 4.95 -24.58
N VAL A 249 -7.16 5.40 -23.78
CA VAL A 249 -7.32 6.84 -23.63
C VAL A 249 -7.43 7.15 -22.13
N GLY A 250 -6.46 7.83 -21.59
CA GLY A 250 -6.42 8.26 -20.21
C GLY A 250 -5.26 7.70 -19.37
N GLN A 251 -4.56 6.68 -19.86
CA GLN A 251 -3.36 6.12 -19.24
C GLN A 251 -2.13 6.09 -20.14
N LYS A 252 -2.24 6.56 -21.40
CA LYS A 252 -1.09 6.68 -22.29
C LYS A 252 -0.13 7.75 -21.80
N LEU A 253 1.16 7.54 -21.98
CA LEU A 253 2.19 8.52 -21.65
C LEU A 253 1.95 9.88 -22.29
N GLU A 254 1.40 9.93 -23.50
CA GLU A 254 1.05 11.18 -24.19
C GLU A 254 0.03 12.02 -23.42
N ASN A 255 -0.77 11.43 -22.54
CA ASN A 255 -1.66 12.20 -21.67
C ASN A 255 -0.91 12.99 -20.59
N LEU A 256 0.29 12.56 -20.18
CA LEU A 256 1.14 13.33 -19.28
C LEU A 256 1.64 14.62 -19.95
N GLU A 257 2.04 14.53 -21.20
CA GLU A 257 2.46 15.71 -21.98
C GLU A 257 1.37 16.78 -22.00
N ALA A 258 0.14 16.38 -22.34
CA ALA A 258 -0.99 17.30 -22.36
C ALA A 258 -1.26 17.93 -20.99
N ARG A 259 -1.13 17.16 -19.89
CA ARG A 259 -1.28 17.67 -18.52
C ARG A 259 -0.17 18.66 -18.16
N TRP A 260 1.08 18.41 -18.56
CA TRP A 260 2.19 19.33 -18.31
C TRP A 260 2.01 20.65 -19.07
N GLU A 261 1.55 20.60 -20.32
CA GLU A 261 1.23 21.81 -21.07
C GLU A 261 0.08 22.60 -20.44
N GLU A 262 -0.98 21.93 -19.97
CA GLU A 262 -2.10 22.58 -19.32
C GLU A 262 -1.67 23.22 -17.99
N ALA A 263 -0.91 22.52 -17.18
CA ALA A 263 -0.38 23.04 -15.92
C ALA A 263 0.51 24.27 -16.13
N TYR A 264 1.35 24.28 -17.15
CA TYR A 264 2.17 25.44 -17.49
C TYR A 264 1.33 26.67 -17.88
N ARG A 265 0.20 26.46 -18.53
CA ARG A 265 -0.74 27.53 -18.88
C ARG A 265 -1.56 28.08 -17.70
N ARG A 266 -1.63 27.35 -16.60
CA ARG A 266 -2.43 27.68 -15.42
C ARG A 266 -1.61 27.71 -14.14
N PRO A 267 -0.64 28.63 -14.00
CA PRO A 267 0.37 28.59 -12.95
C PRO A 267 -0.15 28.77 -11.51
N ASN A 268 -1.44 29.03 -11.29
CA ASN A 268 -2.03 29.27 -9.97
C ASN A 268 -2.99 28.16 -9.52
N GLU A 269 -3.17 27.07 -10.28
CA GLU A 269 -4.03 25.96 -9.92
C GLU A 269 -3.27 24.85 -9.20
N PHE A 270 -3.99 23.98 -8.51
CA PHE A 270 -3.48 22.89 -7.65
C PHE A 270 -2.50 21.91 -8.34
N TRP A 271 -2.56 21.81 -9.65
CA TRP A 271 -1.72 20.95 -10.49
C TRP A 271 -0.57 21.68 -11.20
N THR A 272 -0.28 22.88 -10.79
CA THR A 272 0.53 23.84 -11.56
C THR A 272 2.01 23.84 -11.28
N SER A 273 2.47 22.95 -10.45
CA SER A 273 3.88 22.85 -10.13
C SER A 273 4.70 22.04 -11.14
N TYR A 274 4.09 21.58 -12.21
CA TYR A 274 4.86 21.05 -13.34
C TYR A 274 5.72 22.12 -13.98
N PRO A 275 7.03 21.92 -14.08
CA PRO A 275 7.95 22.93 -14.65
C PRO A 275 7.83 23.10 -16.17
N GLY A 276 6.80 22.54 -16.80
CA GLY A 276 6.60 22.52 -18.24
C GLY A 276 7.36 21.38 -18.92
N LEU A 277 7.35 21.39 -20.26
CA LEU A 277 8.13 20.42 -21.04
C LEU A 277 9.60 20.83 -21.07
N PRO A 278 10.53 19.97 -20.66
CA PRO A 278 11.97 20.25 -20.73
C PRO A 278 12.57 19.93 -22.10
N PHE A 279 11.74 19.71 -23.12
CA PHE A 279 12.17 19.34 -24.47
C PHE A 279 11.25 19.96 -25.53
N GLU A 280 11.80 20.23 -26.71
CA GLU A 280 11.06 20.67 -27.88
C GLU A 280 10.35 19.47 -28.53
N LYS A 281 9.11 19.71 -28.99
CA LYS A 281 8.29 18.67 -29.66
C LYS A 281 8.41 18.72 -31.18
N GLU A 282 8.77 19.87 -31.74
CA GLU A 282 8.87 20.07 -33.18
C GLU A 282 9.86 19.07 -33.80
N GLY A 283 9.43 18.41 -34.86
CA GLY A 283 10.24 17.40 -35.57
C GLY A 283 10.27 15.99 -34.93
N LEU A 284 9.62 15.77 -33.77
CA LEU A 284 9.51 14.43 -33.20
C LEU A 284 8.38 13.63 -33.85
N ASP A 285 8.67 12.38 -34.22
CA ASP A 285 7.64 11.39 -34.53
C ASP A 285 7.00 10.82 -33.25
N SER A 286 6.02 9.96 -33.40
CA SER A 286 5.30 9.35 -32.25
C SER A 286 6.20 8.51 -31.34
N ILE A 287 7.27 7.93 -31.89
CA ILE A 287 8.24 7.14 -31.12
C ILE A 287 9.12 8.10 -30.31
N GLY A 288 9.75 9.06 -30.96
CA GLY A 288 10.62 10.03 -30.29
C GLY A 288 9.89 10.85 -29.23
N LEU A 289 8.65 11.25 -29.50
CA LEU A 289 7.80 11.93 -28.50
C LEU A 289 7.57 11.04 -27.28
N ARG A 290 7.15 9.78 -27.45
CA ARG A 290 6.91 8.87 -26.34
C ARG A 290 8.17 8.60 -25.50
N GLN A 291 9.32 8.45 -26.15
CA GLN A 291 10.60 8.29 -25.46
C GLN A 291 10.97 9.52 -24.63
N LYS A 292 10.79 10.74 -25.16
CA LYS A 292 11.02 11.98 -24.42
C LYS A 292 10.08 12.14 -23.22
N ILE A 293 8.80 11.81 -23.39
CA ILE A 293 7.83 11.82 -22.30
C ILE A 293 8.24 10.79 -21.23
N TYR A 294 8.62 9.58 -21.63
CA TYR A 294 9.09 8.54 -20.71
C TYR A 294 10.30 9.02 -19.89
N GLN A 295 11.33 9.55 -20.54
CA GLN A 295 12.52 10.02 -19.83
C GLN A 295 12.19 11.10 -18.80
N LYS A 296 11.37 12.10 -19.16
CA LYS A 296 10.93 13.11 -18.19
C LYS A 296 10.17 12.48 -17.04
N PHE A 297 9.16 11.69 -17.34
CA PHE A 297 8.28 11.06 -16.37
C PHE A 297 9.04 10.18 -15.38
N VAL A 298 9.84 9.23 -15.89
CA VAL A 298 10.53 8.27 -15.03
C VAL A 298 11.62 8.95 -14.17
N LYS A 299 12.32 9.95 -14.72
CA LYS A 299 13.32 10.72 -13.96
C LYS A 299 12.68 11.51 -12.83
N ASP A 300 11.55 12.19 -13.08
CA ASP A 300 10.83 12.94 -12.06
C ASP A 300 10.22 12.01 -10.99
N PHE A 301 9.64 10.89 -11.41
CA PHE A 301 9.17 9.86 -10.50
C PHE A 301 10.28 9.34 -9.58
N MET A 302 11.46 9.05 -10.13
CA MET A 302 12.61 8.57 -9.36
C MET A 302 13.21 9.63 -8.44
N ARG A 303 13.22 10.92 -8.84
CA ARG A 303 13.61 12.05 -7.97
C ARG A 303 12.66 12.20 -6.81
N CYS A 304 11.35 12.11 -7.09
CA CYS A 304 10.32 12.12 -6.05
C CYS A 304 10.49 10.91 -5.12
N GLY A 305 10.72 9.72 -5.66
CA GLY A 305 10.98 8.49 -4.90
C GLY A 305 12.23 8.55 -4.01
N ALA A 306 13.27 9.29 -4.43
CA ALA A 306 14.46 9.49 -3.63
C ALA A 306 14.16 10.18 -2.28
N THR A 307 13.10 11.00 -2.23
CA THR A 307 12.64 11.62 -0.97
C THR A 307 12.12 10.58 0.02
N ILE A 308 11.50 9.51 -0.47
CA ILE A 308 10.99 8.42 0.37
C ILE A 308 12.18 7.69 1.02
N ASP A 309 13.19 7.33 0.22
CA ASP A 309 14.37 6.64 0.75
C ASP A 309 15.09 7.45 1.84
N ASP A 310 15.33 8.75 1.61
CA ASP A 310 15.93 9.63 2.61
C ASP A 310 15.10 9.67 3.90
N ASN A 311 13.79 9.72 3.80
CA ASN A 311 12.90 9.84 4.96
C ASN A 311 12.67 8.50 5.68
N ILE A 312 12.74 7.37 4.98
CA ILE A 312 12.87 6.05 5.64
C ILE A 312 14.14 6.06 6.52
N GLY A 313 15.26 6.57 6.00
CA GLY A 313 16.51 6.68 6.77
C GLY A 313 16.32 7.46 8.06
N LYS A 314 15.74 8.68 7.99
CA LYS A 314 15.50 9.52 9.18
C LYS A 314 14.62 8.82 10.23
N LEU A 315 13.58 8.08 9.78
CA LEU A 315 12.71 7.34 10.69
C LEU A 315 13.45 6.18 11.37
N LEU A 316 14.27 5.43 10.62
CA LEU A 316 15.08 4.35 11.18
C LEU A 316 16.12 4.86 12.17
N ASP A 317 16.83 5.95 11.81
CA ASP A 317 17.82 6.60 12.69
C ASP A 317 17.19 7.08 13.99
N TYR A 318 15.99 7.67 13.93
CA TYR A 318 15.25 8.06 15.13
C TYR A 318 14.94 6.86 16.05
N LEU A 319 14.53 5.70 15.49
CA LEU A 319 14.26 4.51 16.30
C LEU A 319 15.52 4.00 17.00
N ASP A 320 16.66 4.05 16.31
CA ASP A 320 17.96 3.66 16.89
C ASP A 320 18.40 4.62 18.00
N GLU A 321 18.34 5.93 17.74
CA GLU A 321 18.68 6.98 18.72
C GLU A 321 17.78 6.92 19.97
N ALA A 322 16.51 6.60 19.79
CA ALA A 322 15.55 6.44 20.88
C ALA A 322 15.68 5.10 21.63
N GLY A 323 16.51 4.16 21.16
CA GLY A 323 16.71 2.85 21.76
C GLY A 323 15.48 1.93 21.71
N ILE A 324 14.61 2.12 20.70
CA ILE A 324 13.36 1.37 20.59
C ILE A 324 13.28 0.46 19.35
N THR A 325 14.36 0.38 18.58
CA THR A 325 14.43 -0.41 17.34
C THR A 325 14.00 -1.86 17.55
N ASP A 326 14.53 -2.54 18.58
CA ASP A 326 14.26 -3.95 18.83
C ASP A 326 12.78 -4.23 19.12
N ASN A 327 12.08 -3.28 19.78
CA ASN A 327 10.66 -3.43 20.12
C ASN A 327 9.73 -2.69 19.16
N THR A 328 10.18 -2.38 17.95
CA THR A 328 9.37 -1.67 16.95
C THR A 328 9.28 -2.47 15.66
N ILE A 329 8.07 -2.80 15.27
CA ILE A 329 7.75 -3.31 13.94
C ILE A 329 7.77 -2.11 13.00
N VAL A 330 8.61 -2.15 11.97
CA VAL A 330 8.63 -1.17 10.89
C VAL A 330 8.14 -1.83 9.61
N VAL A 331 7.05 -1.32 9.06
CA VAL A 331 6.53 -1.71 7.75
C VAL A 331 6.74 -0.56 6.78
N TYR A 332 7.28 -0.84 5.61
CA TYR A 332 7.20 0.03 4.45
C TYR A 332 6.39 -0.64 3.34
N THR A 333 5.40 0.08 2.81
CA THR A 333 4.61 -0.35 1.66
C THR A 333 4.08 0.85 0.86
N ALA A 334 3.41 0.59 -0.26
CA ALA A 334 2.62 1.57 -0.99
C ALA A 334 1.14 1.15 -1.02
N ASP A 335 0.25 2.04 -1.40
CA ASP A 335 -1.18 1.72 -1.48
C ASP A 335 -1.53 0.86 -2.69
N GLN A 336 -0.76 0.94 -3.80
CA GLN A 336 -0.82 0.05 -4.97
C GLN A 336 0.46 0.13 -5.79
N GLY A 337 0.53 -0.62 -6.88
CA GLY A 337 1.55 -0.48 -7.89
C GLY A 337 1.29 0.71 -8.83
N TYR A 338 2.15 0.88 -9.84
CA TYR A 338 2.10 1.99 -10.79
C TYR A 338 2.84 1.63 -12.07
N PHE A 339 2.31 1.99 -13.24
CA PHE A 339 3.01 1.84 -14.51
C PHE A 339 4.08 2.90 -14.68
N LEU A 340 5.28 2.48 -15.02
CA LEU A 340 6.42 3.35 -15.33
C LEU A 340 6.82 3.23 -16.80
N GLY A 341 5.86 3.33 -17.70
CA GLY A 341 6.05 3.25 -19.14
C GLY A 341 5.76 1.86 -19.74
N GLU A 342 5.57 0.84 -18.93
CA GLU A 342 5.15 -0.48 -19.42
C GLU A 342 3.82 -0.35 -20.17
N HIS A 343 3.68 -1.06 -21.28
CA HIS A 343 2.56 -0.97 -22.23
C HIS A 343 2.34 0.44 -22.82
N GLY A 344 3.31 1.35 -22.64
CA GLY A 344 3.17 2.76 -22.98
C GLY A 344 2.25 3.53 -22.03
N PHE A 345 2.05 3.04 -20.80
CA PHE A 345 1.14 3.61 -19.81
C PHE A 345 1.86 4.31 -18.66
N PHE A 346 1.11 5.14 -17.96
CA PHE A 346 1.35 5.62 -16.62
C PHE A 346 0.08 5.39 -15.78
N ASP A 347 0.05 5.80 -14.50
CA ASP A 347 -1.10 5.60 -13.59
C ASP A 347 -1.20 4.12 -13.14
N LYS A 348 -2.33 3.66 -12.70
CA LYS A 348 -2.65 2.36 -12.06
C LYS A 348 -3.98 1.83 -12.55
N ARG A 349 -4.75 1.11 -11.73
CA ARG A 349 -6.16 0.70 -11.94
C ARG A 349 -6.36 -0.64 -12.61
N LEU A 350 -5.50 -1.02 -13.52
CA LEU A 350 -5.63 -2.27 -14.27
C LEU A 350 -5.09 -3.47 -13.49
N ILE A 351 -5.55 -4.67 -13.85
CA ILE A 351 -5.15 -5.92 -13.19
C ILE A 351 -3.71 -6.39 -13.55
N TYR A 352 -2.92 -5.61 -14.29
CA TYR A 352 -1.54 -5.96 -14.65
C TYR A 352 -0.59 -5.91 -13.45
N GLU A 353 0.49 -6.69 -13.50
CA GLU A 353 1.45 -6.82 -12.39
C GLU A 353 1.98 -5.47 -11.89
N GLU A 354 2.26 -4.54 -12.80
CA GLU A 354 2.77 -3.21 -12.47
C GLU A 354 1.82 -2.39 -11.61
N SER A 355 0.52 -2.55 -11.82
CA SER A 355 -0.54 -1.88 -11.08
C SER A 355 -0.92 -2.61 -9.79
N LEU A 356 -0.85 -3.94 -9.78
CA LEU A 356 -1.24 -4.76 -8.63
C LEU A 356 -0.16 -4.85 -7.56
N ARG A 357 1.11 -5.02 -7.97
CA ARG A 357 2.22 -5.38 -7.10
C ARG A 357 2.69 -4.20 -6.29
N MET A 358 2.56 -4.32 -4.98
CA MET A 358 3.01 -3.34 -4.01
C MET A 358 4.42 -3.69 -3.52
N PRO A 359 5.29 -2.71 -3.23
CA PRO A 359 6.44 -3.00 -2.40
C PRO A 359 5.96 -3.32 -0.99
N PHE A 360 6.60 -4.27 -0.32
CA PHE A 360 6.37 -4.52 1.09
C PHE A 360 7.65 -5.05 1.75
N VAL A 361 8.10 -4.32 2.76
CA VAL A 361 9.25 -4.71 3.58
C VAL A 361 8.84 -4.55 5.03
N ILE A 362 9.14 -5.56 5.85
CA ILE A 362 8.86 -5.55 7.28
C ILE A 362 10.11 -5.91 8.08
N ARG A 363 10.39 -5.14 9.14
CA ARG A 363 11.45 -5.41 10.10
C ARG A 363 10.86 -5.54 11.51
N TYR A 364 11.24 -6.59 12.21
CA TYR A 364 11.00 -6.76 13.63
C TYR A 364 12.12 -7.60 14.24
N PRO A 365 13.20 -6.98 14.77
CA PRO A 365 14.42 -7.70 15.19
C PRO A 365 14.20 -8.78 16.24
N LYS A 366 13.21 -8.62 17.14
CA LYS A 366 12.86 -9.62 18.15
C LYS A 366 12.35 -10.94 17.57
N GLU A 367 11.84 -10.96 16.36
CA GLU A 367 11.17 -12.15 15.81
C GLU A 367 11.64 -12.53 14.40
N LEU A 368 11.92 -11.54 13.56
CA LEU A 368 12.22 -11.75 12.15
C LEU A 368 13.71 -11.70 11.90
N LYS A 369 14.22 -12.71 11.21
CA LYS A 369 15.59 -12.72 10.72
C LYS A 369 15.72 -11.83 9.49
N GLY A 370 16.68 -10.91 9.51
CA GLY A 370 16.93 -10.02 8.38
C GLY A 370 17.41 -10.71 7.11
N GLY A 371 17.26 -10.02 5.97
CA GLY A 371 17.74 -10.45 4.66
C GLY A 371 16.91 -11.57 4.01
N GLN A 372 15.71 -11.85 4.51
CA GLN A 372 14.84 -12.90 3.96
C GLN A 372 13.86 -12.35 2.91
N ARG A 373 13.40 -13.25 2.07
CA ARG A 373 12.36 -12.98 1.06
C ARG A 373 11.32 -14.09 1.10
N ILE A 374 10.05 -13.71 0.91
CA ILE A 374 8.95 -14.68 0.78
C ILE A 374 8.18 -14.45 -0.52
N ASP A 375 7.71 -15.56 -1.10
CA ASP A 375 7.00 -15.58 -2.37
C ASP A 375 5.50 -15.87 -2.21
N ASP A 376 5.03 -16.04 -0.99
CA ASP A 376 3.60 -16.25 -0.72
C ASP A 376 2.77 -15.07 -1.20
N ILE A 377 1.56 -15.36 -1.69
CA ILE A 377 0.60 -14.34 -2.10
C ILE A 377 0.03 -13.68 -0.85
N ILE A 378 0.34 -12.40 -0.66
CA ILE A 378 -0.15 -11.56 0.43
C ILE A 378 -0.99 -10.43 -0.19
N LEU A 379 -2.11 -10.12 0.43
CA LEU A 379 -3.03 -9.07 -0.03
C LEU A 379 -3.03 -7.88 0.93
N ASN A 380 -3.32 -6.70 0.43
CA ASN A 380 -3.43 -5.51 1.28
C ASN A 380 -4.49 -5.62 2.39
N ILE A 381 -5.49 -6.49 2.23
CA ILE A 381 -6.47 -6.82 3.28
C ILE A 381 -5.87 -7.62 4.43
N ASP A 382 -4.72 -8.27 4.24
CA ASP A 382 -4.05 -9.07 5.26
C ASP A 382 -3.27 -8.22 6.28
N PHE A 383 -2.94 -6.97 5.91
CA PHE A 383 -2.08 -6.13 6.74
C PHE A 383 -2.71 -5.82 8.10
N ALA A 384 -4.02 -5.52 8.15
CA ALA A 384 -4.71 -5.28 9.41
C ALA A 384 -4.71 -6.52 10.32
N ALA A 385 -4.89 -7.71 9.76
CA ALA A 385 -4.86 -8.97 10.50
C ALA A 385 -3.45 -9.27 11.05
N LEU A 386 -2.39 -8.99 10.27
CA LEU A 386 -1.00 -9.10 10.75
C LEU A 386 -0.75 -8.18 11.95
N LEU A 387 -1.18 -6.92 11.88
CA LEU A 387 -0.96 -5.95 12.96
C LEU A 387 -1.73 -6.33 14.23
N ALA A 388 -2.95 -6.85 14.10
CA ALA A 388 -3.72 -7.40 15.23
C ALA A 388 -2.98 -8.58 15.88
N ASP A 389 -2.46 -9.53 15.09
CA ASP A 389 -1.71 -10.68 15.56
C ASP A 389 -0.44 -10.27 16.34
N TYR A 390 0.36 -9.33 15.79
CA TYR A 390 1.53 -8.81 16.52
C TYR A 390 1.17 -8.08 17.81
N ALA A 391 -0.02 -7.48 17.88
CA ALA A 391 -0.53 -6.86 19.09
C ALA A 391 -1.08 -7.88 20.12
N GLY A 392 -1.08 -9.17 19.78
CA GLY A 392 -1.66 -10.24 20.60
C GLY A 392 -3.18 -10.18 20.66
N ILE A 393 -3.82 -9.66 19.62
CA ILE A 393 -5.28 -9.53 19.48
C ILE A 393 -5.76 -10.62 18.53
N GLU A 394 -6.75 -11.41 18.95
CA GLU A 394 -7.42 -12.34 18.07
C GLU A 394 -7.99 -11.60 16.84
N LYS A 395 -7.86 -12.19 15.65
CA LYS A 395 -8.34 -11.58 14.42
C LYS A 395 -9.82 -11.21 14.56
N PRO A 396 -10.17 -9.91 14.49
CA PRO A 396 -11.57 -9.49 14.55
C PRO A 396 -12.40 -10.08 13.40
N ASN A 397 -13.61 -10.52 13.71
CA ASN A 397 -14.51 -11.20 12.75
C ASN A 397 -14.88 -10.34 11.53
N TYR A 398 -14.74 -9.02 11.61
CA TYR A 398 -14.99 -8.15 10.47
C TYR A 398 -13.90 -8.22 9.38
N MET A 399 -12.69 -8.69 9.72
CA MET A 399 -11.58 -8.78 8.77
C MET A 399 -11.70 -10.00 7.85
N GLN A 400 -11.59 -9.77 6.55
CA GLN A 400 -11.54 -10.84 5.54
C GLN A 400 -10.11 -11.32 5.29
N GLY A 401 -9.11 -10.49 5.59
CA GLY A 401 -7.70 -10.84 5.47
C GLY A 401 -7.24 -11.80 6.56
N GLU A 402 -6.06 -12.39 6.35
CA GLU A 402 -5.44 -13.36 7.26
C GLU A 402 -4.06 -12.88 7.72
N SER A 403 -3.67 -13.18 8.95
CA SER A 403 -2.30 -12.91 9.40
C SER A 403 -1.31 -13.79 8.66
N PHE A 404 -0.27 -13.16 8.16
CA PHE A 404 0.86 -13.83 7.49
C PHE A 404 2.13 -13.86 8.34
N ARG A 405 2.00 -13.73 9.66
CA ARG A 405 3.13 -13.72 10.60
C ARG A 405 4.01 -14.97 10.48
N GLU A 406 3.41 -16.15 10.32
CA GLU A 406 4.15 -17.40 10.15
C GLU A 406 4.81 -17.49 8.76
N ASN A 407 4.21 -16.91 7.71
CA ASN A 407 4.83 -16.81 6.39
C ASN A 407 6.14 -15.99 6.47
N LEU A 408 6.16 -14.90 7.26
CA LEU A 408 7.36 -14.08 7.46
C LEU A 408 8.53 -14.87 8.09
N LYS A 409 8.23 -15.98 8.79
CA LYS A 409 9.21 -16.89 9.36
C LYS A 409 9.58 -18.06 8.42
N GLY A 410 9.07 -18.05 7.18
CA GLY A 410 9.22 -19.15 6.23
C GLY A 410 8.41 -20.40 6.55
N LYS A 411 7.34 -20.26 7.35
CA LYS A 411 6.45 -21.35 7.80
C LYS A 411 4.98 -21.05 7.47
N PRO A 412 4.62 -20.92 6.18
CA PRO A 412 3.25 -20.59 5.82
C PRO A 412 2.27 -21.63 6.37
N PRO A 413 1.11 -21.22 6.89
CA PRO A 413 0.06 -22.13 7.35
C PRO A 413 -0.37 -23.09 6.24
N LYS A 414 -0.70 -24.34 6.61
CA LYS A 414 -1.23 -25.31 5.67
C LYS A 414 -2.50 -24.74 5.01
N GLY A 415 -2.53 -24.74 3.69
CA GLY A 415 -3.66 -24.20 2.92
C GLY A 415 -3.61 -22.69 2.70
N TRP A 416 -2.46 -22.04 2.95
CA TRP A 416 -2.28 -20.65 2.56
C TRP A 416 -2.66 -20.44 1.09
N ARG A 417 -3.29 -19.29 0.81
CA ARG A 417 -3.87 -19.00 -0.53
C ARG A 417 -2.84 -19.16 -1.65
N LYS A 418 -3.32 -19.69 -2.77
CA LYS A 418 -2.55 -19.79 -4.02
C LYS A 418 -3.10 -18.88 -5.11
N ASN A 419 -4.29 -18.36 -4.92
CA ASN A 419 -4.97 -17.46 -5.82
C ASN A 419 -5.35 -16.16 -5.09
N MET A 420 -5.35 -15.05 -5.81
CA MET A 420 -5.90 -13.78 -5.36
C MET A 420 -7.07 -13.37 -6.24
N TYR A 421 -8.09 -12.78 -5.63
CA TYR A 421 -9.18 -12.09 -6.33
C TYR A 421 -8.88 -10.60 -6.37
N TYR A 422 -9.13 -9.99 -7.51
CA TYR A 422 -8.99 -8.56 -7.73
C TYR A 422 -10.28 -8.00 -8.31
N GLN A 423 -10.69 -6.77 -7.92
CA GLN A 423 -11.82 -6.09 -8.55
C GLN A 423 -11.62 -4.58 -8.57
N TYR A 424 -11.69 -4.01 -9.78
CA TYR A 424 -11.71 -2.58 -10.04
C TYR A 424 -13.13 -2.13 -10.36
N TRP A 425 -13.63 -1.14 -9.61
CA TRP A 425 -15.05 -0.73 -9.65
C TRP A 425 -15.32 0.54 -10.42
N LEU A 426 -14.35 1.48 -10.48
CA LEU A 426 -14.53 2.77 -11.13
C LEU A 426 -14.53 2.61 -12.65
N HIS A 427 -15.71 2.34 -13.21
CA HIS A 427 -15.88 2.17 -14.65
C HIS A 427 -15.75 3.50 -15.40
N GLU A 428 -14.92 3.49 -16.42
CA GLU A 428 -14.85 4.48 -17.47
C GLU A 428 -14.73 3.75 -18.81
N PRO A 429 -15.32 4.21 -19.93
CA PRO A 429 -15.24 3.51 -21.21
C PRO A 429 -13.79 3.23 -21.65
N LYS A 430 -12.88 4.09 -21.24
CA LYS A 430 -11.44 4.01 -21.54
C LYS A 430 -10.64 3.19 -20.53
N ARG A 431 -11.24 2.85 -19.39
CA ARG A 431 -10.70 2.01 -18.31
C ARG A 431 -11.85 1.21 -17.70
N PRO A 432 -12.31 0.17 -18.41
CA PRO A 432 -13.50 -0.55 -17.99
C PRO A 432 -13.34 -1.23 -16.62
N ALA A 433 -14.43 -1.21 -15.84
CA ALA A 433 -14.49 -1.99 -14.61
C ALA A 433 -14.29 -3.48 -14.92
N HIS A 434 -13.55 -4.16 -14.06
CA HIS A 434 -13.15 -5.55 -14.28
C HIS A 434 -12.84 -6.24 -12.96
N PHE A 435 -12.85 -7.55 -13.01
CA PHE A 435 -12.33 -8.41 -11.96
C PHE A 435 -11.49 -9.52 -12.54
N GLY A 436 -10.78 -10.24 -11.70
CA GLY A 436 -10.00 -11.38 -12.15
C GLY A 436 -9.38 -12.18 -11.02
N VAL A 437 -8.71 -13.25 -11.43
CA VAL A 437 -7.92 -14.11 -10.56
C VAL A 437 -6.49 -14.19 -11.07
N ARG A 438 -5.55 -14.17 -10.12
CA ARG A 438 -4.12 -14.32 -10.39
C ARG A 438 -3.53 -15.36 -9.44
N ASN A 439 -2.72 -16.27 -9.97
CA ASN A 439 -1.86 -17.15 -9.18
C ASN A 439 -0.39 -17.04 -9.65
N ASP A 440 0.49 -17.92 -9.18
CA ASP A 440 1.92 -17.91 -9.52
C ASP A 440 2.23 -18.17 -11.01
N LYS A 441 1.27 -18.67 -11.78
CA LYS A 441 1.45 -19.08 -13.17
C LYS A 441 0.60 -18.31 -14.15
N TYR A 442 -0.62 -17.96 -13.77
CA TYR A 442 -1.63 -17.48 -14.70
C TYR A 442 -2.40 -16.31 -14.13
N LYS A 443 -2.90 -15.50 -15.03
CA LYS A 443 -3.86 -14.42 -14.73
C LYS A 443 -5.02 -14.50 -15.72
N LEU A 444 -6.25 -14.43 -15.19
CA LEU A 444 -7.48 -14.34 -15.97
C LEU A 444 -8.27 -13.12 -15.51
N ALA A 445 -8.62 -12.23 -16.44
CA ALA A 445 -9.36 -11.02 -16.19
C ALA A 445 -10.63 -10.91 -17.03
N TYR A 446 -11.72 -10.51 -16.41
CA TYR A 446 -13.00 -10.22 -17.06
C TYR A 446 -13.35 -8.74 -16.93
N PHE A 447 -13.27 -8.05 -18.04
CA PHE A 447 -13.69 -6.66 -18.17
C PHE A 447 -15.19 -6.63 -18.42
N TYR A 448 -15.97 -6.47 -17.37
CA TYR A 448 -17.44 -6.47 -17.47
C TYR A 448 -18.02 -5.13 -17.94
N GLY A 449 -17.26 -4.04 -17.85
CA GLY A 449 -17.55 -2.78 -18.51
C GLY A 449 -18.83 -2.06 -18.08
N LYS A 450 -19.20 -2.12 -16.79
CA LYS A 450 -20.41 -1.48 -16.24
C LYS A 450 -20.09 -0.69 -14.98
N GLY A 451 -20.75 0.48 -14.83
CA GLY A 451 -20.52 1.37 -13.69
C GLY A 451 -21.19 0.95 -12.38
N LEU A 452 -22.16 0.03 -12.41
CA LEU A 452 -22.88 -0.51 -11.23
C LEU A 452 -23.33 0.57 -10.24
N ASN A 453 -23.71 1.75 -10.74
CA ASN A 453 -24.10 2.92 -9.95
C ASN A 453 -23.05 3.38 -8.90
N LYS A 454 -21.78 3.02 -9.06
CA LYS A 454 -20.73 3.49 -8.16
C LYS A 454 -20.42 4.97 -8.41
N TYR A 455 -20.04 5.68 -7.35
CA TYR A 455 -19.81 7.12 -7.42
C TYR A 455 -18.67 7.46 -8.40
N GLY A 456 -18.96 8.36 -9.34
CA GLY A 456 -18.02 8.79 -10.36
C GLY A 456 -17.80 7.80 -11.51
N ALA A 457 -18.42 6.62 -11.49
CA ALA A 457 -18.39 5.69 -12.60
C ALA A 457 -19.26 6.17 -13.77
N SER A 458 -18.83 5.87 -15.00
CA SER A 458 -19.61 6.13 -16.21
C SER A 458 -20.88 5.28 -16.24
N LYS A 459 -21.93 5.84 -16.83
CA LYS A 459 -23.16 5.11 -17.18
C LYS A 459 -23.11 4.49 -18.57
N GLU A 460 -22.11 4.82 -19.37
CA GLU A 460 -21.88 4.25 -20.68
C GLU A 460 -21.21 2.88 -20.55
N ASP A 461 -21.93 1.82 -20.87
CA ASP A 461 -21.40 0.45 -20.81
C ASP A 461 -20.39 0.20 -21.96
N THR A 462 -19.43 -0.66 -21.72
CA THR A 462 -18.55 -1.17 -22.77
C THR A 462 -18.73 -2.68 -22.95
N PRO A 463 -18.50 -3.23 -24.16
CA PRO A 463 -18.62 -4.66 -24.40
C PRO A 463 -17.75 -5.49 -23.45
N PRO A 464 -18.26 -6.56 -22.87
CA PRO A 464 -17.46 -7.42 -22.01
C PRO A 464 -16.37 -8.13 -22.79
N THR A 465 -15.22 -8.39 -22.15
CA THR A 465 -14.08 -9.10 -22.78
C THR A 465 -13.22 -9.80 -21.74
N TRP A 466 -12.56 -10.85 -22.17
CA TRP A 466 -11.59 -11.61 -21.40
C TRP A 466 -10.16 -11.33 -21.82
N GLU A 467 -9.25 -11.36 -20.84
CA GLU A 467 -7.81 -11.42 -21.06
C GLU A 467 -7.23 -12.58 -20.24
N PHE A 468 -6.30 -13.33 -20.84
CA PHE A 468 -5.58 -14.42 -20.17
C PHE A 468 -4.09 -14.35 -20.47
N TYR A 469 -3.27 -14.50 -19.41
CA TYR A 469 -1.82 -14.41 -19.48
C TYR A 469 -1.16 -15.61 -18.79
N ASP A 470 -0.17 -16.21 -19.46
CA ASP A 470 0.76 -17.18 -18.88
C ASP A 470 1.96 -16.44 -18.27
N LEU A 471 1.91 -16.14 -16.99
CA LEU A 471 2.92 -15.32 -16.29
C LEU A 471 4.31 -16.01 -16.22
N GLN A 472 4.40 -17.31 -16.45
CA GLN A 472 5.68 -18.01 -16.51
C GLN A 472 6.39 -17.80 -17.84
N LYS A 473 5.64 -17.70 -18.94
CA LYS A 473 6.18 -17.49 -20.30
C LYS A 473 6.19 -16.03 -20.69
N ASP A 474 5.20 -15.27 -20.19
CA ASP A 474 5.00 -13.86 -20.47
C ASP A 474 4.78 -13.09 -19.16
N PRO A 475 5.82 -12.94 -18.31
CA PRO A 475 5.71 -12.24 -17.04
C PRO A 475 5.47 -10.73 -17.19
N LYS A 476 5.51 -10.22 -18.42
CA LYS A 476 5.23 -8.81 -18.76
C LYS A 476 3.85 -8.61 -19.38
N GLU A 477 3.05 -9.66 -19.48
CA GLU A 477 1.67 -9.62 -19.97
C GLU A 477 1.54 -8.93 -21.34
N LEU A 478 2.49 -9.21 -22.24
CA LEU A 478 2.56 -8.58 -23.58
C LEU A 478 1.58 -9.21 -24.57
N LYS A 479 1.14 -10.44 -24.31
CA LYS A 479 0.31 -11.18 -25.25
C LYS A 479 -0.90 -11.80 -24.58
N ASN A 480 -2.09 -11.24 -24.82
CA ASN A 480 -3.33 -11.89 -24.45
C ASN A 480 -3.56 -13.17 -25.25
N VAL A 481 -3.55 -14.32 -24.59
CA VAL A 481 -3.71 -15.65 -25.20
C VAL A 481 -5.06 -16.30 -24.87
N ILE A 482 -6.09 -15.50 -24.59
CA ILE A 482 -7.45 -15.97 -24.24
C ILE A 482 -8.07 -16.89 -25.28
N ASN A 483 -7.74 -16.71 -26.56
CA ASN A 483 -8.27 -17.49 -27.67
C ASN A 483 -7.38 -18.70 -28.06
N ASP A 484 -6.31 -18.93 -27.33
CA ASP A 484 -5.43 -20.09 -27.62
C ASP A 484 -6.03 -21.35 -27.00
N THR A 485 -6.42 -22.27 -27.84
CA THR A 485 -7.06 -23.54 -27.46
C THR A 485 -6.22 -24.40 -26.51
N VAL A 486 -4.91 -24.26 -26.56
CA VAL A 486 -3.97 -24.94 -25.65
C VAL A 486 -4.22 -24.58 -24.17
N HIS A 487 -4.76 -23.40 -23.91
CA HIS A 487 -5.02 -22.92 -22.57
C HIS A 487 -6.47 -23.10 -22.09
N GLN A 488 -7.37 -23.63 -22.94
CA GLN A 488 -8.81 -23.66 -22.63
C GLN A 488 -9.14 -24.32 -21.28
N SER A 489 -8.58 -25.49 -21.00
CA SER A 489 -8.82 -26.20 -19.72
C SER A 489 -8.34 -25.39 -18.49
N ILE A 490 -7.26 -24.63 -18.62
CA ILE A 490 -6.74 -23.76 -17.56
C ILE A 490 -7.68 -22.56 -17.38
N ILE A 491 -8.12 -21.94 -18.48
CA ILE A 491 -9.06 -20.83 -18.47
C ILE A 491 -10.36 -21.24 -17.77
N ASP A 492 -10.92 -22.41 -18.09
CA ASP A 492 -12.14 -22.92 -17.47
C ASP A 492 -11.94 -23.15 -15.96
N THR A 493 -10.81 -23.72 -15.57
CA THR A 493 -10.46 -23.89 -14.14
C THR A 493 -10.37 -22.54 -13.42
N MET A 494 -9.78 -21.52 -14.05
CA MET A 494 -9.67 -20.19 -13.46
C MET A 494 -11.01 -19.46 -13.40
N LYS A 495 -11.92 -19.69 -14.36
CA LYS A 495 -13.30 -19.19 -14.28
C LYS A 495 -14.03 -19.76 -13.04
N GLU A 496 -13.90 -21.05 -12.78
CA GLU A 496 -14.48 -21.66 -11.57
C GLU A 496 -13.83 -21.12 -10.28
N GLU A 497 -12.52 -20.86 -10.30
CA GLU A 497 -11.87 -20.23 -9.15
C GLU A 497 -12.34 -18.79 -8.93
N ILE A 498 -12.63 -18.00 -9.97
CA ILE A 498 -13.27 -16.69 -9.83
C ILE A 498 -14.61 -16.82 -9.10
N LYS A 499 -15.51 -17.73 -9.56
CA LYS A 499 -16.83 -17.96 -8.93
C LYS A 499 -16.69 -18.34 -7.45
N LYS A 500 -15.75 -19.23 -7.14
CA LYS A 500 -15.45 -19.68 -5.78
C LYS A 500 -14.99 -18.51 -4.90
N LEU A 501 -14.03 -17.69 -5.38
CA LEU A 501 -13.51 -16.55 -4.63
C LEU A 501 -14.55 -15.44 -4.46
N GLN A 502 -15.40 -15.19 -5.47
CA GLN A 502 -16.53 -14.28 -5.38
C GLN A 502 -17.50 -14.72 -4.27
N SER A 503 -17.82 -16.01 -4.21
CA SER A 503 -18.64 -16.58 -3.11
C SER A 503 -17.95 -16.46 -1.76
N GLN A 504 -16.66 -16.82 -1.68
CA GLN A 504 -15.86 -16.78 -0.44
C GLN A 504 -15.80 -15.38 0.16
N TYR A 505 -15.64 -14.36 -0.67
CA TYR A 505 -15.50 -12.97 -0.24
C TYR A 505 -16.83 -12.20 -0.24
N ASN A 506 -17.96 -12.86 -0.49
CA ASN A 506 -19.31 -12.25 -0.51
C ASN A 506 -19.41 -11.10 -1.51
N VAL A 507 -18.89 -11.29 -2.73
CA VAL A 507 -19.03 -10.30 -3.82
C VAL A 507 -20.51 -10.12 -4.15
N PRO A 508 -21.02 -8.87 -4.27
CA PRO A 508 -22.43 -8.60 -4.54
C PRO A 508 -22.93 -9.25 -5.82
N SER A 509 -24.18 -9.71 -5.81
CA SER A 509 -24.82 -10.39 -6.95
C SER A 509 -25.13 -9.48 -8.14
N ASP A 510 -25.05 -8.14 -7.97
CA ASP A 510 -25.18 -7.16 -9.05
C ASP A 510 -23.91 -7.03 -9.91
N VAL A 511 -22.79 -7.61 -9.47
CA VAL A 511 -21.59 -7.75 -10.29
C VAL A 511 -21.90 -8.73 -11.43
N PRO A 512 -21.65 -8.34 -12.70
CA PRO A 512 -22.01 -9.17 -13.83
C PRO A 512 -21.38 -10.57 -13.77
N HIS A 513 -22.24 -11.56 -13.90
CA HIS A 513 -21.80 -12.95 -14.07
C HIS A 513 -21.37 -13.20 -15.51
N PHE A 514 -20.55 -14.19 -15.70
CA PHE A 514 -20.14 -14.72 -17.00
C PHE A 514 -20.58 -16.18 -17.13
N GLU A 515 -20.94 -16.57 -18.33
CA GLU A 515 -21.28 -17.95 -18.67
C GLU A 515 -20.05 -18.83 -18.86
#